data_5a8e52ffeddf126d85c1b56df03326fe
#
_entry.id   5a8e52ffeddf126d85c1b56df03326fe
#
_cell.length_a   1.000
_cell.length_b   1.000
_cell.length_c   1.000
_cell.angle_alpha   90.00
_cell.angle_beta   90.00
_cell.angle_gamma   90.00
#
_symmetry.space_group_name_H-M   'P 1'
#
loop_
_entity.id
_entity.type
_entity.pdbx_description
1 polymer ?
#
loop_
_entity_poly.entity_id
_entity_poly.type
_entity_poly.pdbx_seq_one_letter_code
_entity_poly.pdbx_strand_id
1 'polypeptide(L)'
;YYSQAHPLGVEGFRQSPRKRWSFPAKGGGSATVDLSYVGEPGQWDGLEAAVICIDQIEQVTEKQAWSVFGRNRSDTGVRCRKFATASPPETDLNGGPGRDHWLTKMLVRGGWIGSDGFPDPAAEGKVRYFTRDTNSGEFVFADTADELESAGLLPLDQQTGKAIPPKSMTFIGALVGDHPLESFRAQYTQELASLPIAEQERRLRGNWFVSEDAGKYFQTAMFPIV
;
A
#
# COMPACT_ATOMS: atom_id res chain seq x y z
N TYR A 1 -7.92 25.13 3.25
CA TYR A 1 -8.94 24.07 3.34
C TYR A 1 -8.83 23.28 4.66
N TYR A 2 -7.63 22.93 5.10
CA TYR A 2 -7.45 22.13 6.31
C TYR A 2 -7.61 22.92 7.61
N SER A 3 -7.40 24.22 7.59
CA SER A 3 -7.49 25.07 8.79
C SER A 3 -8.91 25.33 9.29
N GLN A 4 -9.91 25.24 8.40
CA GLN A 4 -11.31 25.52 8.75
C GLN A 4 -12.10 24.27 9.18
N ALA A 5 -11.62 23.07 8.84
CA ALA A 5 -12.32 21.82 9.11
C ALA A 5 -11.92 21.14 10.42
N HIS A 6 -10.89 21.66 11.14
CA HIS A 6 -10.39 21.03 12.35
C HIS A 6 -10.99 21.65 13.62
N PRO A 7 -11.49 20.81 14.56
CA PRO A 7 -12.06 21.30 15.83
C PRO A 7 -11.10 22.15 16.68
N LEU A 8 -9.79 21.99 16.45
CA LEU A 8 -8.73 22.76 17.13
C LEU A 8 -8.26 23.99 16.34
N GLY A 9 -8.88 24.29 15.18
CA GLY A 9 -8.55 25.45 14.36
C GLY A 9 -7.12 25.49 13.86
N VAL A 10 -6.62 26.71 13.59
CA VAL A 10 -5.29 26.97 13.03
C VAL A 10 -4.19 26.87 14.10
N GLU A 11 -4.53 26.89 15.37
CA GLU A 11 -3.57 27.01 16.49
C GLU A 11 -2.60 25.84 16.61
N GLY A 12 -3.02 24.64 16.17
CA GLY A 12 -2.17 23.45 16.17
C GLY A 12 -1.31 23.25 14.92
N PHE A 13 -1.44 24.11 13.89
CA PHE A 13 -0.76 23.91 12.61
C PHE A 13 0.50 24.75 12.46
N ARG A 14 1.61 24.10 12.08
CA ARG A 14 2.85 24.74 11.64
C ARG A 14 3.16 24.37 10.20
N GLN A 15 3.54 25.35 9.39
CA GLN A 15 3.90 25.13 8.00
C GLN A 15 5.40 24.86 7.78
N SER A 16 6.25 25.41 8.65
CA SER A 16 7.71 25.32 8.53
C SER A 16 8.34 24.91 9.86
N PRO A 17 9.41 24.11 9.86
CA PRO A 17 10.09 23.47 8.71
C PRO A 17 9.35 22.28 8.10
N ARG A 18 8.33 21.74 8.75
CA ARG A 18 7.45 20.67 8.27
C ARG A 18 5.99 21.06 8.52
N LYS A 19 5.11 20.63 7.63
CA LYS A 19 3.66 20.77 7.85
C LYS A 19 3.26 19.83 8.98
N ARG A 20 2.99 20.39 10.15
CA ARG A 20 2.70 19.65 11.38
C ARG A 20 1.44 20.14 12.04
N TRP A 21 0.59 19.22 12.47
CA TRP A 21 -0.44 19.49 13.46
C TRP A 21 -0.06 18.89 14.80
N SER A 22 -0.34 19.64 15.87
CA SER A 22 -0.21 19.17 17.23
C SER A 22 -1.57 19.15 17.90
N PHE A 23 -1.88 18.08 18.57
CA PHE A 23 -3.15 17.86 19.26
C PHE A 23 -2.88 17.54 20.73
N PRO A 24 -3.69 18.09 21.67
CA PRO A 24 -3.63 17.64 23.05
C PRO A 24 -4.01 16.16 23.14
N ALA A 25 -3.20 15.37 23.84
CA ALA A 25 -3.51 13.96 24.08
C ALA A 25 -4.34 13.78 25.35
N LYS A 26 -5.24 12.80 25.34
CA LYS A 26 -6.00 12.43 26.52
C LYS A 26 -5.03 11.92 27.60
N GLY A 27 -5.02 12.55 28.77
CA GLY A 27 -4.11 12.20 29.86
C GLY A 27 -2.83 13.05 29.94
N GLY A 28 -2.76 14.10 29.11
CA GLY A 28 -1.61 15.02 29.03
C GLY A 28 -0.65 14.70 27.91
N GLY A 29 0.25 15.65 27.59
CA GLY A 29 1.14 15.55 26.44
C GLY A 29 0.49 15.97 25.13
N SER A 30 1.12 15.62 24.00
CA SER A 30 0.62 15.94 22.67
C SER A 30 0.83 14.79 21.68
N ALA A 31 -0.12 14.64 20.76
CA ALA A 31 0.06 13.85 19.55
C ALA A 31 0.35 14.78 18.38
N THR A 32 1.15 14.34 17.42
CA THR A 32 1.47 15.12 16.23
C THR A 32 1.19 14.35 14.95
N VAL A 33 0.76 15.07 13.91
CA VAL A 33 0.65 14.56 12.54
C VAL A 33 1.57 15.39 11.65
N ASP A 34 2.54 14.75 11.05
CA ASP A 34 3.47 15.37 10.10
C ASP A 34 3.05 15.00 8.67
N LEU A 35 2.96 15.99 7.78
CA LEU A 35 2.81 15.78 6.35
C LEU A 35 4.14 16.00 5.65
N SER A 36 4.50 15.05 4.82
CA SER A 36 5.73 15.11 4.03
C SER A 36 5.59 14.27 2.77
N TYR A 37 6.60 14.31 1.91
CA TYR A 37 6.68 13.47 0.72
C TYR A 37 7.70 12.35 0.95
N VAL A 38 7.54 11.26 0.24
CA VAL A 38 8.52 10.16 0.23
C VAL A 38 9.66 10.58 -0.70
N GLY A 39 10.80 10.91 -0.11
CA GLY A 39 12.01 11.32 -0.83
C GLY A 39 13.06 10.21 -0.87
N GLU A 40 14.34 10.62 -0.92
CA GLU A 40 15.45 9.68 -0.97
C GLU A 40 15.55 8.82 0.29
N PRO A 41 16.00 7.56 0.16
CA PRO A 41 16.31 6.71 1.31
C PRO A 41 17.31 7.41 2.25
N GLY A 42 17.00 7.43 3.53
CA GLY A 42 17.81 8.15 4.54
C GLY A 42 17.24 9.49 4.95
N GLN A 43 16.38 10.14 4.14
CA GLN A 43 15.71 11.39 4.52
C GLN A 43 14.91 11.25 5.83
N TRP A 44 14.50 10.04 6.15
CA TRP A 44 13.70 9.70 7.33
C TRP A 44 14.53 9.17 8.51
N ASP A 45 15.88 9.22 8.40
CA ASP A 45 16.73 8.75 9.47
C ASP A 45 16.51 9.60 10.73
N GLY A 46 16.39 8.91 11.86
CA GLY A 46 16.04 9.53 13.15
C GLY A 46 14.53 9.78 13.37
N LEU A 47 13.66 9.57 12.37
CA LEU A 47 12.22 9.64 12.59
C LEU A 47 11.72 8.41 13.35
N GLU A 48 10.79 8.63 14.27
CA GLU A 48 9.98 7.60 14.92
C GLU A 48 8.52 7.99 14.83
N ALA A 49 7.68 7.07 14.37
CA ALA A 49 6.26 7.31 14.25
C ALA A 49 5.46 6.04 14.58
N ALA A 50 4.49 6.16 15.47
CA ALA A 50 3.59 5.06 15.81
C ALA A 50 2.66 4.70 14.65
N VAL A 51 2.29 5.68 13.83
CA VAL A 51 1.46 5.48 12.64
C VAL A 51 2.16 6.10 11.44
N ILE A 52 2.25 5.34 10.36
CA ILE A 52 2.76 5.79 9.06
C ILE A 52 1.69 5.53 8.02
N CYS A 53 1.35 6.58 7.26
CA CYS A 53 0.46 6.48 6.10
C CYS A 53 1.23 6.92 4.85
N ILE A 54 1.22 6.10 3.80
CA ILE A 54 1.75 6.45 2.48
C ILE A 54 0.56 6.49 1.53
N ASP A 55 0.29 7.65 0.98
CA ASP A 55 -0.72 7.82 -0.05
C ASP A 55 -0.08 7.57 -1.43
N GLN A 56 -0.78 6.84 -2.30
CA GLN A 56 -0.31 6.45 -3.63
C GLN A 56 1.05 5.73 -3.58
N ILE A 57 1.13 4.65 -2.79
CA ILE A 57 2.38 3.91 -2.58
C ILE A 57 2.94 3.30 -3.88
N GLU A 58 2.10 3.12 -4.91
CA GLU A 58 2.53 2.68 -6.24
C GLU A 58 3.44 3.69 -6.95
N GLN A 59 3.49 4.94 -6.49
CA GLN A 59 4.38 5.96 -7.07
C GLN A 59 5.79 5.96 -6.48
N VAL A 60 6.05 5.11 -5.49
CA VAL A 60 7.35 5.03 -4.84
C VAL A 60 7.99 3.66 -5.04
N THR A 61 9.31 3.63 -5.08
CA THR A 61 10.05 2.37 -5.18
C THR A 61 9.89 1.53 -3.91
N GLU A 62 10.04 0.22 -4.03
CA GLU A 62 10.03 -0.69 -2.90
C GLU A 62 11.02 -0.24 -1.80
N LYS A 63 12.24 0.15 -2.20
CA LYS A 63 13.27 0.63 -1.28
C LYS A 63 12.85 1.86 -0.50
N GLN A 64 12.23 2.84 -1.15
CA GLN A 64 11.70 4.04 -0.50
C GLN A 64 10.58 3.69 0.49
N ALA A 65 9.61 2.89 0.07
CA ALA A 65 8.49 2.47 0.92
C ALA A 65 8.98 1.77 2.19
N TRP A 66 9.89 0.80 2.05
CA TRP A 66 10.43 0.08 3.21
C TRP A 66 11.37 0.92 4.07
N SER A 67 12.09 1.90 3.52
CA SER A 67 12.85 2.86 4.30
C SER A 67 11.95 3.67 5.25
N VAL A 68 10.82 4.17 4.73
CA VAL A 68 9.82 4.91 5.53
C VAL A 68 9.16 3.98 6.54
N PHE A 69 8.68 2.80 6.12
CA PHE A 69 8.05 1.83 7.01
C PHE A 69 8.98 1.30 8.11
N GLY A 70 10.28 1.33 7.89
CA GLY A 70 11.28 0.99 8.90
C GLY A 70 11.31 1.96 10.09
N ARG A 71 10.72 3.15 9.95
CA ARG A 71 10.61 4.17 11.02
C ARG A 71 9.36 4.00 11.88
N ASN A 72 8.54 3.00 11.60
CA ASN A 72 7.32 2.72 12.36
C ASN A 72 7.66 2.02 13.67
N ARG A 73 7.97 2.83 14.67
CA ARG A 73 8.30 2.42 16.03
C ARG A 73 7.84 3.48 17.03
N SER A 74 7.67 3.09 18.27
CA SER A 74 7.28 3.97 19.37
C SER A 74 7.77 3.40 20.68
N ASP A 75 8.29 4.24 21.53
CA ASP A 75 8.69 3.93 22.91
C ASP A 75 7.54 4.15 23.92
N THR A 76 6.40 4.70 23.46
CA THR A 76 5.27 5.07 24.32
C THR A 76 4.28 3.91 24.57
N GLY A 77 4.57 2.69 24.10
CA GLY A 77 3.67 1.53 24.22
C GLY A 77 2.47 1.55 23.26
N VAL A 78 2.36 2.56 22.40
CA VAL A 78 1.32 2.64 21.37
C VAL A 78 1.58 1.57 20.29
N ARG A 79 0.55 0.82 19.91
CA ARG A 79 0.64 -0.17 18.84
C ARG A 79 0.99 0.52 17.51
N CYS A 80 2.15 0.18 16.97
CA CYS A 80 2.60 0.67 15.68
C CYS A 80 1.77 0.13 14.52
N ARG A 81 1.37 1.01 13.59
CA ARG A 81 0.55 0.67 12.43
C ARG A 81 1.07 1.33 11.16
N LYS A 82 0.87 0.66 10.04
CA LYS A 82 1.18 1.14 8.69
C LYS A 82 -0.06 1.08 7.83
N PHE A 83 -0.31 2.12 7.08
CA PHE A 83 -1.37 2.19 6.08
C PHE A 83 -0.76 2.66 4.77
N ALA A 84 -1.32 2.19 3.68
CA ALA A 84 -1.02 2.72 2.36
C ALA A 84 -2.29 2.72 1.51
N THR A 85 -2.44 3.72 0.68
CA THR A 85 -3.39 3.71 -0.43
C THR A 85 -2.65 3.42 -1.72
N ALA A 86 -3.31 2.80 -2.67
CA ALA A 86 -2.76 2.52 -3.99
C ALA A 86 -3.86 2.44 -5.03
N SER A 87 -3.53 2.85 -6.24
CA SER A 87 -4.23 2.45 -7.46
C SER A 87 -3.45 1.33 -8.15
N PRO A 88 -4.07 0.49 -8.97
CA PRO A 88 -3.32 -0.43 -9.81
C PRO A 88 -2.27 0.34 -10.62
N PRO A 89 -0.97 -0.02 -10.54
CA PRO A 89 0.09 0.73 -11.20
C PRO A 89 0.01 0.56 -12.72
N GLU A 90 0.35 1.61 -13.43
CA GLU A 90 0.44 1.61 -14.89
C GLU A 90 1.74 0.98 -15.36
N THR A 91 2.82 1.27 -14.66
CA THR A 91 4.16 0.76 -14.95
C THR A 91 4.83 0.18 -13.71
N ASP A 92 5.96 -0.52 -13.91
CA ASP A 92 6.82 -1.03 -12.84
C ASP A 92 7.81 0.01 -12.28
N LEU A 93 7.65 1.29 -12.62
CA LEU A 93 8.55 2.43 -12.35
C LEU A 93 9.84 2.46 -13.20
N ASN A 94 10.07 1.46 -14.04
CA ASN A 94 11.21 1.41 -14.98
C ASN A 94 10.76 1.39 -16.44
N GLY A 95 9.45 1.58 -16.68
CA GLY A 95 8.83 1.56 -18.01
C GLY A 95 8.33 0.18 -18.44
N GLY A 96 8.43 -0.85 -17.58
CA GLY A 96 7.77 -2.13 -17.77
C GLY A 96 6.29 -2.10 -17.36
N PRO A 97 5.55 -3.18 -17.62
CA PRO A 97 4.12 -3.24 -17.33
C PRO A 97 3.81 -3.22 -15.83
N GLY A 98 2.67 -2.65 -15.44
CA GLY A 98 2.25 -2.52 -14.04
C GLY A 98 2.14 -3.83 -13.26
N ARG A 99 1.89 -4.96 -13.96
CA ARG A 99 1.94 -6.29 -13.34
C ARG A 99 3.31 -6.66 -12.75
N ASP A 100 4.39 -6.05 -13.27
CA ASP A 100 5.76 -6.27 -12.81
C ASP A 100 6.16 -5.31 -11.69
N HIS A 101 5.27 -4.39 -11.34
CA HIS A 101 5.47 -3.49 -10.21
C HIS A 101 5.61 -4.27 -8.89
N TRP A 102 6.51 -3.82 -8.01
CA TRP A 102 6.81 -4.48 -6.76
C TRP A 102 5.57 -4.70 -5.87
N LEU A 103 4.65 -3.70 -5.83
CA LEU A 103 3.42 -3.79 -5.06
C LEU A 103 2.46 -4.83 -5.65
N THR A 104 2.29 -4.86 -6.98
CA THR A 104 1.48 -5.87 -7.67
C THR A 104 1.99 -7.27 -7.37
N LYS A 105 3.30 -7.50 -7.50
CA LYS A 105 3.94 -8.78 -7.16
C LYS A 105 3.69 -9.18 -5.71
N MET A 106 3.76 -8.22 -4.79
CA MET A 106 3.50 -8.46 -3.37
C MET A 106 2.04 -8.87 -3.13
N LEU A 107 1.08 -8.19 -3.75
CA LEU A 107 -0.35 -8.49 -3.60
C LEU A 107 -0.74 -9.83 -4.23
N VAL A 108 -0.16 -10.16 -5.39
CA VAL A 108 -0.35 -11.46 -6.04
C VAL A 108 0.21 -12.59 -5.18
N ARG A 109 1.41 -12.45 -4.66
CA ARG A 109 2.03 -13.45 -3.77
C ARG A 109 1.25 -13.63 -2.47
N GLY A 110 0.67 -12.56 -1.95
CA GLY A 110 -0.23 -12.61 -0.80
C GLY A 110 -1.60 -13.21 -1.11
N GLY A 111 -1.89 -13.47 -2.39
CA GLY A 111 -3.16 -14.07 -2.83
C GLY A 111 -4.37 -13.14 -2.78
N TRP A 112 -4.15 -11.82 -2.74
CA TRP A 112 -5.25 -10.84 -2.80
C TRP A 112 -5.61 -10.44 -4.24
N ILE A 113 -4.67 -10.58 -5.16
CA ILE A 113 -4.90 -10.38 -6.60
C ILE A 113 -4.79 -11.73 -7.28
N GLY A 114 -5.86 -12.10 -8.02
CA GLY A 114 -5.93 -13.33 -8.76
C GLY A 114 -5.05 -13.35 -10.01
N SER A 115 -4.95 -14.52 -10.63
CA SER A 115 -4.20 -14.72 -11.88
C SER A 115 -4.77 -13.95 -13.07
N ASP A 116 -5.99 -13.46 -12.95
CA ASP A 116 -6.69 -12.60 -13.90
C ASP A 116 -6.41 -11.10 -13.71
N GLY A 117 -5.68 -10.74 -12.64
CA GLY A 117 -5.32 -9.38 -12.30
C GLY A 117 -6.36 -8.62 -11.48
N PHE A 118 -7.45 -9.27 -11.08
CA PHE A 118 -8.47 -8.64 -10.25
C PHE A 118 -8.31 -8.99 -8.77
N PRO A 119 -8.77 -8.12 -7.85
CA PRO A 119 -8.92 -8.48 -6.45
C PRO A 119 -9.78 -9.73 -6.28
N ASP A 120 -9.28 -10.69 -5.50
CA ASP A 120 -10.05 -11.89 -5.14
C ASP A 120 -11.01 -11.56 -3.98
N PRO A 121 -12.34 -11.57 -4.19
CA PRO A 121 -13.30 -11.26 -3.14
C PRO A 121 -13.21 -12.23 -1.94
N ALA A 122 -12.73 -13.47 -2.13
CA ALA A 122 -12.56 -14.42 -1.05
C ALA A 122 -11.33 -14.14 -0.18
N ALA A 123 -10.39 -13.35 -0.71
CA ALA A 123 -9.17 -12.97 0.01
C ALA A 123 -9.24 -11.53 0.56
N GLU A 124 -10.28 -10.77 0.22
CA GLU A 124 -10.45 -9.41 0.69
C GLU A 124 -10.55 -9.34 2.22
N GLY A 125 -9.78 -8.41 2.82
CA GLY A 125 -9.73 -8.26 4.26
C GLY A 125 -9.01 -9.39 5.00
N LYS A 126 -8.61 -10.47 4.32
CA LYS A 126 -7.89 -11.59 4.92
C LYS A 126 -6.50 -11.14 5.38
N VAL A 127 -6.17 -11.41 6.63
CA VAL A 127 -4.84 -11.14 7.16
C VAL A 127 -3.89 -12.25 6.70
N ARG A 128 -2.76 -11.86 6.13
CA ARG A 128 -1.66 -12.76 5.79
C ARG A 128 -0.42 -12.39 6.59
N TYR A 129 0.33 -13.38 6.97
CA TYR A 129 1.64 -13.21 7.60
C TYR A 129 2.72 -13.31 6.53
N PHE A 130 3.77 -12.51 6.67
CA PHE A 130 4.84 -12.52 5.69
C PHE A 130 6.20 -12.25 6.31
N THR A 131 7.20 -12.80 5.65
CA THR A 131 8.60 -12.52 5.90
C THR A 131 9.32 -12.34 4.58
N ARG A 132 10.58 -11.93 4.63
CA ARG A 132 11.45 -11.91 3.45
C ARG A 132 12.37 -13.11 3.50
N ASP A 133 12.33 -13.95 2.49
CA ASP A 133 13.29 -15.04 2.32
C ASP A 133 14.70 -14.46 2.18
N THR A 134 15.60 -14.90 3.04
CA THR A 134 16.99 -14.43 3.10
C THR A 134 17.81 -14.84 1.88
N ASN A 135 17.42 -15.89 1.17
CA ASN A 135 18.14 -16.41 0.01
C ASN A 135 17.72 -15.71 -1.29
N SER A 136 16.40 -15.59 -1.52
CA SER A 136 15.86 -14.97 -2.74
C SER A 136 15.64 -13.47 -2.59
N GLY A 137 15.53 -12.95 -1.36
CA GLY A 137 15.13 -11.59 -1.07
C GLY A 137 13.64 -11.31 -1.33
N GLU A 138 12.87 -12.32 -1.67
CA GLU A 138 11.45 -12.18 -2.02
C GLU A 138 10.54 -12.32 -0.80
N PHE A 139 9.32 -11.76 -0.89
CA PHE A 139 8.32 -11.95 0.16
C PHE A 139 7.68 -13.33 0.06
N VAL A 140 7.60 -14.01 1.19
CA VAL A 140 6.87 -15.27 1.37
C VAL A 140 5.71 -15.01 2.31
N PHE A 141 4.54 -15.51 1.94
CA PHE A 141 3.29 -15.32 2.66
C PHE A 141 2.72 -16.65 3.17
N ALA A 142 2.05 -16.60 4.31
CA ALA A 142 1.30 -17.72 4.88
C ALA A 142 0.01 -17.22 5.57
N ASP A 143 -0.90 -18.13 5.87
CA ASP A 143 -2.13 -17.81 6.58
C ASP A 143 -1.88 -17.57 8.07
N THR A 144 -0.87 -18.19 8.64
CA THR A 144 -0.50 -18.06 10.05
C THR A 144 1.00 -17.79 10.23
N ALA A 145 1.35 -17.23 11.38
CA ALA A 145 2.75 -17.04 11.76
C ALA A 145 3.46 -18.39 11.95
N ASP A 146 2.75 -19.38 12.50
CA ASP A 146 3.28 -20.70 12.82
C ASP A 146 3.66 -21.50 11.57
N GLU A 147 2.97 -21.28 10.45
CA GLU A 147 3.35 -21.88 9.16
C GLU A 147 4.72 -21.39 8.69
N LEU A 148 5.01 -20.09 8.81
CA LEU A 148 6.31 -19.52 8.44
C LEU A 148 7.42 -20.01 9.38
N GLU A 149 7.12 -20.14 10.67
CA GLU A 149 8.07 -20.64 11.67
C GLU A 149 8.36 -22.13 11.45
N SER A 150 7.31 -22.95 11.29
CA SER A 150 7.44 -24.38 11.05
C SER A 150 8.18 -24.72 9.74
N ALA A 151 8.05 -23.86 8.73
CA ALA A 151 8.78 -23.96 7.47
C ALA A 151 10.24 -23.48 7.56
N GLY A 152 10.68 -22.95 8.72
CA GLY A 152 12.04 -22.42 8.90
C GLY A 152 12.35 -21.18 8.08
N LEU A 153 11.33 -20.41 7.70
CA LEU A 153 11.46 -19.25 6.82
C LEU A 153 11.71 -17.94 7.58
N LEU A 154 11.58 -17.96 8.92
CA LEU A 154 11.79 -16.76 9.72
C LEU A 154 13.29 -16.46 9.87
N PRO A 155 13.72 -15.21 9.64
CA PRO A 155 15.09 -14.81 9.90
C PRO A 155 15.39 -14.92 11.41
N LEU A 156 16.64 -15.22 11.73
CA LEU A 156 17.09 -15.28 13.10
C LEU A 156 17.73 -13.94 13.52
N ASP A 157 17.42 -13.53 14.71
CA ASP A 157 18.11 -12.44 15.37
C ASP A 157 19.56 -12.87 15.64
N GLN A 158 20.50 -12.11 15.13
CA GLN A 158 21.94 -12.45 15.20
C GLN A 158 22.52 -12.43 16.63
N GLN A 159 21.89 -11.69 17.54
CA GLN A 159 22.36 -11.57 18.92
C GLN A 159 21.77 -12.65 19.81
N THR A 160 20.51 -12.98 19.62
CA THR A 160 19.76 -13.87 20.52
C THR A 160 19.55 -15.27 19.91
N GLY A 161 19.78 -15.46 18.62
CA GLY A 161 19.50 -16.70 17.89
C GLY A 161 18.00 -17.03 17.77
N LYS A 162 17.11 -16.17 18.24
CA LYS A 162 15.66 -16.39 18.19
C LYS A 162 15.09 -15.99 16.83
N ALA A 163 14.03 -16.67 16.42
CA ALA A 163 13.29 -16.31 15.25
C ALA A 163 12.67 -14.90 15.38
N ILE A 164 12.83 -14.08 14.36
CA ILE A 164 12.19 -12.77 14.28
C ILE A 164 10.75 -12.98 13.83
N PRO A 165 9.74 -12.54 14.60
CA PRO A 165 8.34 -12.76 14.25
C PRO A 165 7.98 -12.18 12.88
N PRO A 166 7.12 -12.85 12.11
CA PRO A 166 6.67 -12.34 10.82
C PRO A 166 5.81 -11.09 11.00
N LYS A 167 5.74 -10.28 9.96
CA LYS A 167 4.80 -9.17 9.88
C LYS A 167 3.46 -9.66 9.36
N SER A 168 2.39 -8.93 9.66
CA SER A 168 1.07 -9.18 9.08
C SER A 168 0.64 -8.02 8.18
N MET A 169 -0.13 -8.36 7.16
CA MET A 169 -0.70 -7.42 6.20
C MET A 169 -2.09 -7.88 5.80
N THR A 170 -2.94 -6.93 5.43
CA THR A 170 -4.21 -7.19 4.75
C THR A 170 -4.36 -6.21 3.60
N PHE A 171 -5.13 -6.61 2.61
CA PHE A 171 -5.53 -5.77 1.50
C PHE A 171 -7.05 -5.66 1.49
N ILE A 172 -7.55 -4.45 1.22
CA ILE A 172 -8.97 -4.16 1.06
C ILE A 172 -9.11 -3.47 -0.30
N GLY A 173 -9.81 -4.12 -1.21
CA GLY A 173 -10.17 -3.55 -2.50
C GLY A 173 -11.21 -2.45 -2.31
N ALA A 174 -11.15 -1.43 -3.16
CA ALA A 174 -12.17 -0.39 -3.21
C ALA A 174 -12.38 0.02 -4.68
N LEU A 175 -13.62 -0.03 -5.11
CA LEU A 175 -14.02 0.38 -6.45
C LEU A 175 -14.93 1.61 -6.37
N VAL A 176 -15.10 2.29 -7.51
CA VAL A 176 -16.03 3.43 -7.61
C VAL A 176 -17.44 3.06 -7.13
N GLY A 177 -17.86 1.81 -7.42
CA GLY A 177 -19.16 1.26 -7.00
C GLY A 177 -19.38 1.22 -5.49
N ASP A 178 -18.31 1.16 -4.71
CA ASP A 178 -18.38 1.06 -3.23
C ASP A 178 -18.59 2.42 -2.56
N HIS A 179 -18.46 3.52 -3.31
CA HIS A 179 -18.63 4.85 -2.75
C HIS A 179 -20.10 5.09 -2.34
N PRO A 180 -20.40 5.58 -1.13
CA PRO A 180 -21.76 5.68 -0.61
C PRO A 180 -22.65 6.69 -1.35
N LEU A 181 -22.07 7.74 -1.94
CA LEU A 181 -22.81 8.78 -2.66
C LEU A 181 -23.02 8.38 -4.14
N GLU A 182 -24.29 8.18 -4.51
CA GLU A 182 -24.66 7.80 -5.89
C GLU A 182 -24.27 8.89 -6.91
N SER A 183 -24.49 10.17 -6.58
CA SER A 183 -24.11 11.29 -7.44
C SER A 183 -22.60 11.30 -7.74
N PHE A 184 -21.78 10.99 -6.74
CA PHE A 184 -20.33 10.88 -6.94
C PHE A 184 -20.00 9.70 -7.87
N ARG A 185 -20.61 8.52 -7.62
CA ARG A 185 -20.39 7.34 -8.48
C ARG A 185 -20.72 7.65 -9.94
N ALA A 186 -21.88 8.25 -10.19
CA ALA A 186 -22.34 8.58 -11.55
C ALA A 186 -21.37 9.56 -12.23
N GLN A 187 -21.03 10.67 -11.56
CA GLN A 187 -20.10 11.65 -12.10
C GLN A 187 -18.71 11.06 -12.36
N TYR A 188 -18.17 10.36 -11.41
CA TYR A 188 -16.80 9.81 -11.54
C TYR A 188 -16.75 8.70 -12.60
N THR A 189 -17.78 7.87 -12.72
CA THR A 189 -17.90 6.88 -13.80
C THR A 189 -17.96 7.55 -15.18
N GLN A 190 -18.69 8.66 -15.29
CA GLN A 190 -18.75 9.44 -16.53
C GLN A 190 -17.38 10.00 -16.93
N GLU A 191 -16.65 10.56 -15.97
CA GLU A 191 -15.28 11.07 -16.21
C GLU A 191 -14.34 9.95 -16.68
N LEU A 192 -14.37 8.81 -15.97
CA LEU A 192 -13.52 7.68 -16.32
C LEU A 192 -13.90 7.03 -17.67
N ALA A 193 -15.15 7.08 -18.08
CA ALA A 193 -15.61 6.55 -19.36
C ALA A 193 -15.02 7.30 -20.58
N SER A 194 -14.50 8.51 -20.37
CA SER A 194 -13.80 9.28 -21.40
C SER A 194 -12.33 8.88 -21.59
N LEU A 195 -11.78 8.07 -20.69
CA LEU A 195 -10.38 7.64 -20.71
C LEU A 195 -10.17 6.47 -21.70
N PRO A 196 -8.92 6.19 -22.12
CA PRO A 196 -8.58 4.99 -22.85
C PRO A 196 -9.06 3.71 -22.14
N ILE A 197 -9.40 2.67 -22.90
CA ILE A 197 -9.95 1.41 -22.37
C ILE A 197 -9.05 0.82 -21.26
N ALA A 198 -7.74 0.85 -21.43
CA ALA A 198 -6.79 0.36 -20.44
C ALA A 198 -6.94 1.09 -19.10
N GLU A 199 -7.09 2.42 -19.14
CA GLU A 199 -7.33 3.24 -17.96
C GLU A 199 -8.69 2.95 -17.31
N GLN A 200 -9.73 2.72 -18.11
CA GLN A 200 -11.03 2.33 -17.60
C GLN A 200 -10.96 0.99 -16.87
N GLU A 201 -10.31 -0.03 -17.47
CA GLU A 201 -10.12 -1.34 -16.84
C GLU A 201 -9.37 -1.22 -15.50
N ARG A 202 -8.33 -0.40 -15.48
CA ARG A 202 -7.52 -0.17 -14.29
C ARG A 202 -8.31 0.55 -13.19
N ARG A 203 -8.96 1.66 -13.49
CA ARG A 203 -9.56 2.55 -12.50
C ARG A 203 -10.99 2.20 -12.14
N LEU A 204 -11.81 1.74 -13.10
CA LEU A 204 -13.20 1.34 -12.84
C LEU A 204 -13.31 -0.09 -12.34
N ARG A 205 -12.50 -1.00 -12.89
CA ARG A 205 -12.59 -2.42 -12.58
C ARG A 205 -11.50 -2.93 -11.64
N GLY A 206 -10.50 -2.09 -11.35
CA GLY A 206 -9.43 -2.45 -10.43
C GLY A 206 -8.49 -3.54 -10.97
N ASN A 207 -8.25 -3.57 -12.29
CA ASN A 207 -7.35 -4.54 -12.89
C ASN A 207 -5.89 -4.15 -12.69
N TRP A 208 -5.13 -4.99 -12.01
CA TRP A 208 -3.71 -4.78 -11.67
C TRP A 208 -2.74 -5.23 -12.78
N PHE A 209 -3.24 -5.91 -13.82
CA PHE A 209 -2.40 -6.46 -14.90
C PHE A 209 -2.51 -5.67 -16.21
N VAL A 210 -3.34 -4.65 -16.25
CA VAL A 210 -3.50 -3.84 -17.44
C VAL A 210 -2.23 -3.03 -17.72
N SER A 211 -1.76 -3.08 -18.96
CA SER A 211 -0.74 -2.18 -19.48
C SER A 211 -1.24 -1.54 -20.77
N GLU A 212 -0.83 -0.31 -21.05
CA GLU A 212 -1.22 0.40 -22.27
C GLU A 212 -0.79 -0.30 -23.56
N ASP A 213 0.27 -1.11 -23.48
CA ASP A 213 0.78 -1.88 -24.62
C ASP A 213 0.06 -3.23 -24.81
N ALA A 214 -0.68 -3.69 -23.80
CA ALA A 214 -1.47 -4.90 -23.90
C ALA A 214 -2.69 -4.65 -24.78
N GLY A 215 -2.58 -4.97 -26.05
CA GLY A 215 -3.69 -4.88 -26.99
C GLY A 215 -3.47 -3.98 -28.20
N LYS A 216 -2.35 -3.28 -28.31
CA LYS A 216 -2.02 -2.50 -29.51
C LYS A 216 -1.90 -3.38 -30.77
N TYR A 217 -1.50 -4.64 -30.60
CA TYR A 217 -1.24 -5.55 -31.71
C TYR A 217 -2.09 -6.82 -31.72
N PHE A 218 -2.47 -7.38 -30.53
CA PHE A 218 -3.24 -8.62 -30.45
C PHE A 218 -4.25 -8.55 -29.30
N GLN A 219 -5.53 -8.62 -29.63
CA GLN A 219 -6.59 -8.81 -28.64
C GLN A 219 -6.87 -10.30 -28.48
N THR A 220 -7.06 -10.78 -27.24
CA THR A 220 -7.37 -12.20 -26.95
C THR A 220 -8.61 -12.68 -27.72
N ALA A 221 -9.54 -11.79 -28.01
CA ALA A 221 -10.71 -12.06 -28.85
C ALA A 221 -10.37 -12.40 -30.32
N MET A 222 -9.16 -12.09 -30.79
CA MET A 222 -8.70 -12.44 -32.15
C MET A 222 -8.24 -13.90 -32.27
N PHE A 223 -8.06 -14.57 -31.14
CA PHE A 223 -7.60 -15.97 -31.07
C PHE A 223 -8.59 -16.79 -30.26
N PRO A 224 -9.75 -17.21 -30.85
CA PRO A 224 -10.61 -18.12 -30.13
C PRO A 224 -9.84 -19.41 -29.87
N ILE A 225 -9.70 -19.74 -28.58
CA ILE A 225 -9.15 -21.03 -28.16
C ILE A 225 -10.19 -22.07 -28.51
N VAL A 226 -9.88 -22.92 -29.50
CA VAL A 226 -10.67 -24.08 -29.91
C VAL A 226 -10.38 -25.25 -28.98
#